data_cc673780fb1610cc00e2d34dc5b7c7d8
#
_entry.id   cc673780fb1610cc00e2d34dc5b7c7d8
#
_cell.length_a   1.000
_cell.length_b   1.000
_cell.length_c   1.000
_cell.angle_alpha   90.00
_cell.angle_beta   90.00
_cell.angle_gamma   90.00
#
_symmetry.space_group_name_H-M   'P 1'
#
loop_
_entity.id
_entity.type
_entity.pdbx_description
1 polymer ?
#
loop_
_entity_poly.entity_id
_entity_poly.type
_entity_poly.pdbx_seq_one_letter_code
_entity_poly.pdbx_strand_id
1 'polypeptide(L)'
;MHMNSYHIRVAGREDESFLREMLYESLYVPEGEEPFSRDILEEPFMKKYVENWGREGDLGYIAVNATGKPTGSITIRYFDEGNKGFGYVSDDIPELGMALLPESRGQGLGTALMKELFRGMKEQGIQKVSLSVAPENTAAMKLYERFGFQEVGMSGTSITMLADVI
;
A
#
# COMPACT_ATOMS: atom_id res chain seq x y z
N MET A 1 -15.02 -18.21 18.07
CA MET A 1 -14.55 -17.88 17.68
C MET A 1 -13.65 -17.28 17.33
N HIS A 2 -13.24 -17.01 17.16
CA HIS A 2 -12.57 -16.34 16.79
C HIS A 2 -11.92 -16.04 16.02
N MET A 3 -11.96 -15.96 15.96
CA MET A 3 -11.67 -15.54 15.11
C MET A 3 -10.52 -14.95 14.46
N ASN A 4 -10.32 -14.34 13.91
CA ASN A 4 -9.26 -13.65 13.15
C ASN A 4 -8.44 -12.77 14.07
N SER A 5 -7.71 -13.43 14.96
CA SER A 5 -6.80 -12.73 15.82
C SER A 5 -5.59 -12.26 15.01
N TYR A 6 -5.27 -10.98 15.10
CA TYR A 6 -4.08 -10.43 14.49
C TYR A 6 -3.62 -9.22 15.27
N HIS A 7 -2.40 -8.80 15.07
CA HIS A 7 -1.93 -7.52 15.57
C HIS A 7 -1.19 -6.78 14.45
N ILE A 8 -1.05 -5.49 14.61
CA ILE A 8 -0.39 -4.63 13.63
C ILE A 8 0.84 -4.03 14.29
N ARG A 9 1.99 -4.15 13.63
CA ARG A 9 3.25 -3.59 14.11
C ARG A 9 3.90 -2.72 13.05
N VAL A 10 4.82 -1.87 13.46
CA VAL A 10 5.57 -1.02 12.54
C VAL A 10 6.50 -1.90 11.69
N ALA A 11 6.60 -1.60 10.41
CA ALA A 11 7.53 -2.27 9.50
C ALA A 11 8.94 -1.69 9.69
N GLY A 12 9.92 -2.57 9.81
CA GLY A 12 11.33 -2.20 9.91
C GLY A 12 12.12 -2.65 8.69
N ARG A 13 13.42 -2.36 8.69
CA ARG A 13 14.31 -2.72 7.57
C ARG A 13 14.33 -4.22 7.31
N GLU A 14 14.16 -5.02 8.35
CA GLU A 14 14.14 -6.48 8.24
C GLU A 14 12.92 -7.00 7.49
N ASP A 15 11.93 -6.15 7.24
CA ASP A 15 10.70 -6.54 6.58
C ASP A 15 10.72 -6.34 5.06
N GLU A 16 11.84 -5.91 4.50
CA GLU A 16 11.92 -5.62 3.06
C GLU A 16 11.46 -6.79 2.19
N SER A 17 11.88 -8.02 2.52
CA SER A 17 11.47 -9.21 1.77
C SER A 17 9.97 -9.40 1.77
N PHE A 18 9.34 -9.21 2.92
CA PHE A 18 7.88 -9.34 3.00
C PHE A 18 7.18 -8.21 2.25
N LEU A 19 7.69 -6.98 2.36
CA LEU A 19 7.13 -5.86 1.61
C LEU A 19 7.24 -6.08 0.11
N ARG A 20 8.31 -6.72 -0.34
CA ARG A 20 8.49 -7.08 -1.74
C ARG A 20 7.41 -8.07 -2.18
N GLU A 21 7.10 -9.08 -1.35
CA GLU A 21 6.01 -10.00 -1.62
C GLU A 21 4.66 -9.28 -1.68
N MET A 22 4.45 -8.34 -0.77
CA MET A 22 3.20 -7.56 -0.76
C MET A 22 3.09 -6.66 -1.99
N LEU A 23 4.21 -6.15 -2.48
CA LEU A 23 4.22 -5.37 -3.71
C LEU A 23 3.70 -6.22 -4.89
N TYR A 24 4.12 -7.48 -4.96
CA TYR A 24 3.61 -8.39 -5.97
C TYR A 24 2.10 -8.63 -5.79
N GLU A 25 1.66 -8.85 -4.55
CA GLU A 25 0.24 -9.07 -4.26
C GLU A 25 -0.62 -7.84 -4.53
N SER A 26 -0.02 -6.65 -4.54
CA SER A 26 -0.74 -5.41 -4.81
C SER A 26 -1.10 -5.23 -6.28
N LEU A 27 -0.49 -6.02 -7.17
CA LEU A 27 -0.76 -5.93 -8.60
C LEU A 27 -2.13 -6.52 -8.89
N TYR A 28 -3.03 -5.69 -9.41
CA TYR A 28 -4.37 -6.16 -9.73
C TYR A 28 -4.33 -7.02 -10.99
N VAL A 29 -4.90 -8.22 -10.90
CA VAL A 29 -5.00 -9.14 -12.03
C VAL A 29 -6.49 -9.38 -12.27
N PRO A 30 -7.03 -8.94 -13.41
CA PRO A 30 -8.45 -9.19 -13.72
C PRO A 30 -8.75 -10.69 -13.77
N GLU A 31 -9.98 -11.03 -13.42
CA GLU A 31 -10.42 -12.43 -13.44
C GLU A 31 -10.24 -13.02 -14.84
N GLY A 32 -9.67 -14.22 -14.88
CA GLY A 32 -9.43 -14.94 -16.13
C GLY A 32 -8.09 -14.61 -16.81
N GLU A 33 -7.34 -13.64 -16.27
CA GLU A 33 -6.02 -13.30 -16.80
C GLU A 33 -4.93 -13.95 -15.97
N GLU A 34 -3.77 -14.16 -16.59
CA GLU A 34 -2.64 -14.75 -15.89
C GLU A 34 -1.96 -13.73 -14.99
N PRO A 35 -1.46 -14.18 -13.82
CA PRO A 35 -0.68 -13.29 -12.95
C PRO A 35 0.59 -12.82 -13.66
N PHE A 36 1.10 -11.65 -13.23
CA PHE A 36 2.39 -11.16 -13.73
C PHE A 36 3.50 -12.12 -13.35
N SER A 37 4.55 -12.19 -14.21
CA SER A 37 5.77 -12.89 -13.82
C SER A 37 6.38 -12.22 -12.60
N ARG A 38 6.94 -13.02 -11.69
CA ARG A 38 7.62 -12.46 -10.52
C ARG A 38 8.84 -11.63 -10.90
N ASP A 39 9.37 -11.79 -12.10
CA ASP A 39 10.47 -10.97 -12.61
C ASP A 39 10.13 -9.48 -12.66
N ILE A 40 8.84 -9.14 -12.66
CA ILE A 40 8.41 -7.74 -12.64
C ILE A 40 8.95 -7.01 -11.41
N LEU A 41 9.17 -7.72 -10.31
CA LEU A 41 9.70 -7.14 -9.08
C LEU A 41 11.15 -6.66 -9.21
N GLU A 42 11.86 -7.10 -10.24
CA GLU A 42 13.24 -6.66 -10.51
C GLU A 42 13.28 -5.39 -11.34
N GLU A 43 12.15 -4.99 -11.94
CA GLU A 43 12.09 -3.79 -12.76
C GLU A 43 12.22 -2.54 -11.88
N PRO A 44 13.02 -1.56 -12.28
CA PRO A 44 13.21 -0.35 -11.45
C PRO A 44 11.91 0.36 -11.07
N PHE A 45 10.91 0.38 -11.97
CA PHE A 45 9.65 1.05 -11.69
C PHE A 45 8.82 0.35 -10.62
N MET A 46 9.10 -0.91 -10.32
CA MET A 46 8.45 -1.66 -9.25
C MET A 46 9.32 -1.69 -8.00
N LYS A 47 10.56 -2.06 -8.18
CA LYS A 47 11.50 -2.29 -7.08
C LYS A 47 11.72 -1.06 -6.21
N LYS A 48 11.61 0.13 -6.78
CA LYS A 48 11.77 1.39 -6.06
C LYS A 48 10.77 1.59 -4.91
N TYR A 49 9.66 0.86 -4.92
CA TYR A 49 8.66 0.98 -3.86
C TYR A 49 9.11 0.39 -2.53
N VAL A 50 10.01 -0.58 -2.56
CA VAL A 50 10.42 -1.29 -1.34
C VAL A 50 11.94 -1.36 -1.16
N GLU A 51 12.70 -1.10 -2.20
CA GLU A 51 14.16 -1.19 -2.17
C GLU A 51 14.75 -0.34 -1.06
N ASN A 52 15.63 -0.94 -0.27
CA ASN A 52 16.26 -0.27 0.87
C ASN A 52 15.24 0.28 1.87
N TRP A 53 14.21 -0.50 2.16
CA TRP A 53 13.17 -0.09 3.10
C TRP A 53 13.77 0.35 4.43
N GLY A 54 13.22 1.44 4.96
CA GLY A 54 13.71 2.07 6.19
C GLY A 54 14.44 3.38 5.95
N ARG A 55 14.33 3.94 4.72
CA ARG A 55 14.85 5.27 4.42
C ARG A 55 14.07 6.32 5.19
N GLU A 56 14.68 7.49 5.36
CA GLU A 56 14.00 8.62 5.98
C GLU A 56 12.68 8.89 5.26
N GLY A 57 11.62 9.06 6.03
CA GLY A 57 10.28 9.29 5.50
C GLY A 57 9.47 8.04 5.24
N ASP A 58 10.08 6.85 5.22
CA ASP A 58 9.34 5.61 5.08
C ASP A 58 8.52 5.36 6.35
N LEU A 59 7.26 4.97 6.16
CA LEU A 59 6.42 4.53 7.27
C LEU A 59 5.57 3.38 6.76
N GLY A 60 5.50 2.31 7.53
CA GLY A 60 4.69 1.17 7.16
C GLY A 60 4.31 0.33 8.35
N TYR A 61 3.28 -0.48 8.15
CA TYR A 61 2.75 -1.37 9.17
C TYR A 61 2.51 -2.73 8.57
N ILE A 62 2.71 -3.75 9.38
CA ILE A 62 2.53 -5.14 8.99
C ILE A 62 1.50 -5.78 9.90
N ALA A 63 0.52 -6.45 9.30
CA ALA A 63 -0.44 -7.26 10.04
C ALA A 63 0.13 -8.66 10.21
N VAL A 64 0.07 -9.16 11.44
CA VAL A 64 0.61 -10.47 11.81
C VAL A 64 -0.51 -11.27 12.44
N ASN A 65 -0.74 -12.50 11.95
CA ASN A 65 -1.82 -13.34 12.47
C ASN A 65 -1.44 -14.01 13.79
N ALA A 66 -2.38 -14.80 14.35
CA ALA A 66 -2.21 -15.43 15.66
C ALA A 66 -1.03 -16.41 15.72
N THR A 67 -0.61 -16.95 14.57
CA THR A 67 0.54 -17.88 14.52
C THR A 67 1.87 -17.17 14.30
N GLY A 68 1.86 -15.83 14.22
CA GLY A 68 3.07 -15.05 13.99
C GLY A 68 3.42 -14.84 12.53
N LYS A 69 2.52 -15.19 11.61
CA LYS A 69 2.77 -15.07 10.17
C LYS A 69 2.33 -13.66 9.70
N PRO A 70 3.19 -12.93 8.97
CA PRO A 70 2.78 -11.68 8.32
C PRO A 70 1.75 -11.98 7.22
N THR A 71 0.67 -11.21 7.18
CA THR A 71 -0.46 -11.45 6.27
C THR A 71 -0.86 -10.25 5.44
N GLY A 72 -0.31 -9.08 5.73
CA GLY A 72 -0.62 -7.87 4.98
C GLY A 72 0.29 -6.74 5.35
N SER A 73 0.28 -5.71 4.53
CA SER A 73 1.07 -4.51 4.82
C SER A 73 0.42 -3.26 4.24
N ILE A 74 0.77 -2.13 4.82
CA ILE A 74 0.44 -0.82 4.29
C ILE A 74 1.65 0.08 4.49
N THR A 75 2.01 0.84 3.47
CA THR A 75 3.22 1.66 3.48
C THR A 75 2.98 3.02 2.86
N ILE A 76 3.82 3.98 3.23
CA ILE A 76 4.00 5.20 2.45
C ILE A 76 5.49 5.38 2.17
N ARG A 77 5.79 5.95 1.01
CA ARG A 77 7.14 6.31 0.61
C ARG A 77 7.08 7.56 -0.25
N TYR A 78 8.05 8.44 -0.05
CA TYR A 78 8.17 9.64 -0.86
C TYR A 78 8.92 9.35 -2.15
N PHE A 79 8.45 9.94 -3.24
CA PHE A 79 9.11 9.90 -4.53
C PHE A 79 9.36 11.33 -5.00
N ASP A 80 10.13 11.50 -6.06
CA ASP A 80 10.41 12.82 -6.59
C ASP A 80 10.10 12.89 -8.08
N GLU A 81 10.14 14.09 -8.63
CA GLU A 81 9.78 14.31 -10.02
C GLU A 81 10.67 13.55 -11.00
N GLY A 82 11.90 13.27 -10.61
CA GLY A 82 12.85 12.50 -11.44
C GLY A 82 12.63 10.99 -11.33
N ASN A 83 11.80 10.53 -10.39
CA ASN A 83 11.57 9.11 -10.18
C ASN A 83 10.17 8.90 -9.59
N LYS A 84 9.16 9.25 -10.36
CA LYS A 84 7.77 9.22 -9.91
C LYS A 84 7.25 7.81 -9.70
N GLY A 85 6.47 7.59 -8.62
CA GLY A 85 5.65 6.41 -8.50
C GLY A 85 4.40 6.55 -9.36
N PHE A 86 3.62 5.48 -9.48
CA PHE A 86 2.40 5.50 -10.29
C PHE A 86 1.36 6.49 -9.78
N GLY A 87 1.32 6.70 -8.46
CA GLY A 87 0.38 7.63 -7.83
C GLY A 87 1.03 8.93 -7.40
N TYR A 88 2.18 9.26 -7.95
CA TYR A 88 2.90 10.48 -7.60
C TYR A 88 2.07 11.73 -7.88
N VAL A 89 2.02 12.65 -6.92
CA VAL A 89 1.37 13.96 -7.05
C VAL A 89 2.40 15.06 -6.88
N SER A 90 3.21 15.02 -5.82
CA SER A 90 4.29 15.98 -5.61
C SER A 90 5.33 15.38 -4.67
N ASP A 91 6.51 16.02 -4.61
CA ASP A 91 7.63 15.52 -3.81
C ASP A 91 7.32 15.48 -2.31
N ASP A 92 6.40 16.32 -1.86
CA ASP A 92 6.06 16.41 -0.43
C ASP A 92 4.81 15.62 -0.03
N ILE A 93 4.26 14.84 -0.97
CA ILE A 93 3.10 13.98 -0.70
C ILE A 93 3.53 12.53 -0.90
N PRO A 94 3.56 11.72 0.17
CA PRO A 94 3.95 10.32 0.01
C PRO A 94 2.87 9.50 -0.69
N GLU A 95 3.29 8.41 -1.30
CA GLU A 95 2.39 7.48 -1.98
C GLU A 95 2.15 6.25 -1.12
N LEU A 96 0.89 5.87 -0.99
CA LEU A 96 0.45 4.72 -0.21
C LEU A 96 0.45 3.45 -1.07
N GLY A 97 0.91 2.35 -0.49
CA GLY A 97 0.75 1.02 -1.05
C GLY A 97 0.17 0.09 -0.01
N MET A 98 -0.71 -0.81 -0.42
CA MET A 98 -1.33 -1.76 0.51
C MET A 98 -1.59 -3.08 -0.20
N ALA A 99 -1.35 -4.17 0.51
CA ALA A 99 -1.71 -5.49 0.02
C ALA A 99 -1.97 -6.44 1.17
N LEU A 100 -2.81 -7.42 0.90
CA LEU A 100 -3.11 -8.52 1.82
C LEU A 100 -2.87 -9.83 1.09
N LEU A 101 -2.41 -10.84 1.81
CA LEU A 101 -2.38 -12.18 1.24
C LEU A 101 -3.82 -12.58 0.86
N PRO A 102 -4.00 -13.37 -0.22
CA PRO A 102 -5.35 -13.71 -0.68
C PRO A 102 -6.25 -14.29 0.39
N GLU A 103 -5.71 -15.17 1.24
CA GLU A 103 -6.47 -15.81 2.31
C GLU A 103 -6.89 -14.85 3.43
N SER A 104 -6.30 -13.65 3.47
CA SER A 104 -6.61 -12.65 4.50
C SER A 104 -7.55 -11.55 4.03
N ARG A 105 -7.96 -11.60 2.77
CA ARG A 105 -8.85 -10.59 2.19
C ARG A 105 -10.29 -10.76 2.66
N GLY A 106 -11.05 -9.66 2.65
CA GLY A 106 -12.48 -9.70 2.97
C GLY A 106 -12.80 -9.83 4.44
N GLN A 107 -11.86 -9.55 5.34
CA GLN A 107 -12.02 -9.73 6.78
C GLN A 107 -11.86 -8.44 7.57
N GLY A 108 -11.86 -7.29 6.89
CA GLY A 108 -11.72 -6.00 7.55
C GLY A 108 -10.28 -5.60 7.87
N LEU A 109 -9.31 -6.41 7.49
CA LEU A 109 -7.90 -6.14 7.77
C LEU A 109 -7.40 -4.90 7.04
N GLY A 110 -7.85 -4.70 5.80
CA GLY A 110 -7.49 -3.51 5.03
C GLY A 110 -7.93 -2.23 5.74
N THR A 111 -9.14 -2.23 6.27
CA THR A 111 -9.65 -1.08 7.04
C THR A 111 -8.79 -0.84 8.28
N ALA A 112 -8.41 -1.89 8.99
CA ALA A 112 -7.58 -1.76 10.19
C ALA A 112 -6.20 -1.19 9.85
N LEU A 113 -5.58 -1.65 8.75
CA LEU A 113 -4.29 -1.13 8.30
C LEU A 113 -4.40 0.35 7.90
N MET A 114 -5.48 0.73 7.22
CA MET A 114 -5.71 2.13 6.84
C MET A 114 -5.82 3.02 8.06
N LYS A 115 -6.57 2.58 9.08
CA LYS A 115 -6.71 3.35 10.33
C LYS A 115 -5.37 3.54 11.01
N GLU A 116 -4.57 2.49 11.06
CA GLU A 116 -3.26 2.56 11.71
C GLU A 116 -2.33 3.49 10.96
N LEU A 117 -2.29 3.41 9.63
CA LEU A 117 -1.46 4.29 8.83
C LEU A 117 -1.87 5.75 9.01
N PHE A 118 -3.16 6.03 8.95
CA PHE A 118 -3.64 7.41 9.11
C PHE A 118 -3.27 7.96 10.48
N ARG A 119 -3.38 7.14 11.53
CA ARG A 119 -2.96 7.53 12.87
C ARG A 119 -1.47 7.89 12.88
N GLY A 120 -0.62 7.04 12.32
CA GLY A 120 0.82 7.28 12.27
C GLY A 120 1.18 8.50 11.44
N MET A 121 0.50 8.70 10.31
CA MET A 121 0.73 9.88 9.48
C MET A 121 0.36 11.18 10.22
N LYS A 122 -0.76 11.17 10.93
CA LYS A 122 -1.17 12.33 11.74
C LYS A 122 -0.12 12.66 12.79
N GLU A 123 0.40 11.65 13.47
CA GLU A 123 1.45 11.86 14.47
C GLU A 123 2.70 12.51 13.88
N GLN A 124 2.99 12.21 12.63
CA GLN A 124 4.15 12.78 11.94
C GLN A 124 3.86 14.11 11.25
N GLY A 125 2.63 14.59 11.32
CA GLY A 125 2.25 15.86 10.69
C GLY A 125 2.11 15.80 9.19
N ILE A 126 1.92 14.62 8.63
CA ILE A 126 1.73 14.45 7.18
C ILE A 126 0.34 14.95 6.81
N GLN A 127 0.27 15.87 5.85
CA GLN A 127 -0.98 16.57 5.49
C GLN A 127 -1.82 15.80 4.47
N LYS A 128 -1.17 15.18 3.49
CA LYS A 128 -1.85 14.52 2.37
C LYS A 128 -1.12 13.23 2.01
N VAL A 129 -1.85 12.33 1.36
CA VAL A 129 -1.30 11.06 0.88
C VAL A 129 -1.97 10.71 -0.45
N SER A 130 -1.20 10.14 -1.36
CA SER A 130 -1.70 9.73 -2.67
C SER A 130 -1.60 8.22 -2.85
N LEU A 131 -2.26 7.70 -3.88
CA LEU A 131 -2.14 6.31 -4.27
C LEU A 131 -2.49 6.13 -5.74
N SER A 132 -2.18 4.96 -6.27
CA SER A 132 -2.57 4.52 -7.61
C SER A 132 -3.43 3.27 -7.46
N VAL A 133 -4.52 3.18 -8.20
CA VAL A 133 -5.43 2.04 -8.12
C VAL A 133 -5.99 1.73 -9.52
N ALA A 134 -6.13 0.43 -9.82
CA ALA A 134 -6.79 0.00 -11.04
C ALA A 134 -8.29 0.30 -10.93
N PRO A 135 -8.92 0.94 -11.92
CA PRO A 135 -10.34 1.29 -11.81
C PRO A 135 -11.26 0.08 -11.68
N GLU A 136 -10.84 -1.08 -12.19
CA GLU A 136 -11.60 -2.32 -12.09
C GLU A 136 -11.57 -2.94 -10.69
N ASN A 137 -10.63 -2.50 -9.85
CA ASN A 137 -10.50 -3.00 -8.48
C ASN A 137 -11.50 -2.28 -7.57
N THR A 138 -12.78 -2.67 -7.71
CA THR A 138 -13.87 -1.97 -7.03
C THR A 138 -13.80 -2.05 -5.51
N ALA A 139 -13.31 -3.16 -4.97
CA ALA A 139 -13.15 -3.31 -3.52
C ALA A 139 -12.16 -2.29 -2.96
N ALA A 140 -11.01 -2.13 -3.64
CA ALA A 140 -10.00 -1.15 -3.24
C ALA A 140 -10.54 0.27 -3.39
N MET A 141 -11.21 0.56 -4.51
CA MET A 141 -11.80 1.88 -4.74
C MET A 141 -12.74 2.28 -3.61
N LYS A 142 -13.63 1.35 -3.21
CA LYS A 142 -14.58 1.62 -2.12
C LYS A 142 -13.88 1.86 -0.79
N LEU A 143 -12.85 1.07 -0.50
CA LEU A 143 -12.07 1.24 0.72
C LEU A 143 -11.43 2.63 0.76
N TYR A 144 -10.77 3.01 -0.33
CA TYR A 144 -10.08 4.29 -0.39
C TYR A 144 -11.07 5.46 -0.29
N GLU A 145 -12.20 5.38 -0.96
CA GLU A 145 -13.23 6.42 -0.89
C GLU A 145 -13.74 6.63 0.54
N ARG A 146 -13.85 5.55 1.31
CA ARG A 146 -14.26 5.66 2.72
C ARG A 146 -13.26 6.45 3.57
N PHE A 147 -12.00 6.50 3.15
CA PHE A 147 -10.96 7.26 3.86
C PHE A 147 -10.72 8.63 3.25
N GLY A 148 -11.62 9.07 2.36
CA GLY A 148 -11.58 10.42 1.82
C GLY A 148 -10.74 10.59 0.56
N PHE A 149 -10.28 9.49 -0.04
CA PHE A 149 -9.54 9.58 -1.30
C PHE A 149 -10.46 9.98 -2.43
N GLN A 150 -9.99 10.92 -3.24
CA GLN A 150 -10.70 11.41 -4.43
C GLN A 150 -9.79 11.29 -5.64
N GLU A 151 -10.38 11.01 -6.79
CA GLU A 151 -9.65 10.91 -8.05
C GLU A 151 -9.11 12.28 -8.44
N VAL A 152 -7.80 12.34 -8.75
CA VAL A 152 -7.15 13.59 -9.17
C VAL A 152 -6.47 13.47 -10.53
N GLY A 153 -6.38 12.28 -11.10
CA GLY A 153 -5.77 12.09 -12.41
C GLY A 153 -5.62 10.62 -12.76
N MET A 154 -4.84 10.37 -13.79
CA MET A 154 -4.52 9.01 -14.23
C MET A 154 -3.05 8.90 -14.59
N SER A 155 -2.49 7.71 -14.41
CA SER A 155 -1.16 7.35 -14.86
C SER A 155 -1.31 6.04 -15.63
N GLY A 156 -1.16 6.09 -16.96
CA GLY A 156 -1.49 4.96 -17.81
C GLY A 156 -2.96 4.60 -17.66
N THR A 157 -3.25 3.36 -17.25
CA THR A 157 -4.62 2.89 -17.04
C THR A 157 -5.04 2.93 -15.57
N SER A 158 -4.18 3.44 -14.68
CA SER A 158 -4.47 3.53 -13.25
C SER A 158 -4.98 4.91 -12.87
N ILE A 159 -5.88 4.93 -11.90
CA ILE A 159 -6.41 6.17 -11.34
C ILE A 159 -5.47 6.63 -10.21
N THR A 160 -5.14 7.91 -10.21
CA THR A 160 -4.40 8.53 -9.10
C THR A 160 -5.41 9.15 -8.15
N MET A 161 -5.32 8.82 -6.88
CA MET A 161 -6.20 9.37 -5.85
C MET A 161 -5.41 10.10 -4.78
N LEU A 162 -6.06 11.06 -4.14
CA LEU A 162 -5.44 11.91 -3.11
C LEU A 162 -6.41 12.07 -1.95
N ALA A 163 -5.89 12.01 -0.74
CA ALA A 163 -6.69 12.25 0.46
C ALA A 163 -5.97 13.21 1.39
N ASP A 164 -6.77 13.96 2.14
CA ASP A 164 -6.26 14.73 3.27
C ASP A 164 -6.10 13.80 4.46
N VAL A 165 -4.99 13.94 5.18
CA VAL A 165 -4.72 13.20 6.42
C VAL A 165 -5.11 14.06 7.61
N ILE A 166 -4.82 15.35 7.51
CA ILE A 166 -5.11 16.33 8.58
C ILE A 166 -6.08 17.37 8.06
#